data_6dd51b2f037770e0c759c52d6aac81bb
#
_entry.id   6dd51b2f037770e0c759c52d6aac81bb
#
_cell.length_a   1.000
_cell.length_b   1.000
_cell.length_c   1.000
_cell.angle_alpha   90.00
_cell.angle_beta   90.00
_cell.angle_gamma   90.00
#
_symmetry.space_group_name_H-M   'P 1'
#
loop_
_entity.id
_entity.type
_entity.pdbx_description
1 polymer ?
#
loop_
_entity_poly.entity_id
_entity_poly.type
_entity_poly.pdbx_seq_one_letter_code
_entity_poly.pdbx_strand_id
1 'polypeptide(L)'
;MIQKKWLSDFQLKWNRMKQAMMKMEADGCLLSVDVNLYYTTGRVYSGYFYMPADGDPWFFVKRPSGINCDHTEYIYKPEQMAELFVKNGLNMPRKLLLEADELSYNEYMRLQAVFKPESTGNATQMMRILREIKTPHEIEMFRTSARLHEKTYAEIPECFRYGMTDLELQYEIEKRMRKNGSIGLVRAFGDNMDIFMGSILAGDNAAQPSPFDYALGGGGTDALSPVGANGTVLKKGMAIMIDMAGNYTAYMTDMTRTYSVGILPQAAYRAHQTSLLIQNEVEKKARPGVACADLYKIAASIADQEGLSPYFMGLSQQAKFIGHGIGIQINELPVLTPKSKEKLQTGMVFALEPKFIVPGIGAVGIENSFLVTETGIEKLTQFKEEIIKL
;
A
#
# COMPACT_ATOMS: atom_id res chain seq x y z
N MET A 1 -12.04 0.38 -23.12
CA MET A 1 -11.03 -0.21 -24.00
C MET A 1 -9.76 -0.42 -23.20
N ILE A 2 -9.27 -1.64 -23.09
CA ILE A 2 -7.87 -1.86 -22.68
C ILE A 2 -7.05 -1.15 -23.74
N GLN A 3 -6.20 -0.19 -23.35
CA GLN A 3 -5.37 0.49 -24.34
C GLN A 3 -4.48 -0.58 -25.01
N LYS A 4 -4.49 -0.66 -26.33
CA LYS A 4 -3.66 -1.64 -27.10
C LYS A 4 -2.21 -1.69 -26.64
N LYS A 5 -1.69 -0.56 -26.18
CA LYS A 5 -0.34 -0.37 -25.59
C LYS A 5 -0.07 -1.27 -24.38
N TRP A 6 -1.10 -1.69 -23.62
CA TRP A 6 -0.94 -2.42 -22.35
C TRP A 6 -1.46 -3.86 -22.42
N LEU A 7 -1.91 -4.29 -23.59
CA LEU A 7 -2.46 -5.63 -23.76
C LEU A 7 -1.44 -6.72 -23.37
N SER A 8 -0.16 -6.53 -23.72
CA SER A 8 0.91 -7.47 -23.34
C SER A 8 1.12 -7.55 -21.81
N ASP A 9 0.94 -6.44 -21.09
CA ASP A 9 1.03 -6.41 -19.62
C ASP A 9 -0.11 -7.20 -18.97
N PHE A 10 -1.35 -7.02 -19.45
CA PHE A 10 -2.49 -7.80 -18.95
C PHE A 10 -2.39 -9.28 -19.31
N GLN A 11 -1.93 -9.62 -20.51
CA GLN A 11 -1.68 -11.01 -20.88
C GLN A 11 -0.67 -11.70 -19.96
N LEU A 12 0.40 -10.99 -19.57
CA LEU A 12 1.36 -11.49 -18.59
C LEU A 12 0.69 -11.76 -17.24
N LYS A 13 -0.13 -10.83 -16.74
CA LYS A 13 -0.88 -10.98 -15.49
C LYS A 13 -1.88 -12.13 -15.55
N TRP A 14 -2.63 -12.25 -16.63
CA TRP A 14 -3.58 -13.36 -16.84
C TRP A 14 -2.87 -14.72 -16.88
N ASN A 15 -1.72 -14.81 -17.55
CA ASN A 15 -0.92 -16.04 -17.57
C ASN A 15 -0.41 -16.41 -16.17
N ARG A 16 0.07 -15.45 -15.39
CA ARG A 16 0.46 -15.66 -13.99
C ARG A 16 -0.73 -16.15 -13.15
N MET A 17 -1.90 -15.55 -13.36
CA MET A 17 -3.13 -15.92 -12.68
C MET A 17 -3.53 -17.37 -13.01
N LYS A 18 -3.53 -17.77 -14.28
CA LYS A 18 -3.80 -19.15 -14.69
C LYS A 18 -2.82 -20.15 -14.08
N GLN A 19 -1.52 -19.81 -14.04
CA GLN A 19 -0.51 -20.66 -13.38
C GLN A 19 -0.78 -20.83 -11.88
N ALA A 20 -1.22 -19.77 -11.21
CA ALA A 20 -1.61 -19.85 -9.79
C ALA A 20 -2.87 -20.69 -9.60
N MET A 21 -3.88 -20.50 -10.44
CA MET A 21 -5.11 -21.31 -10.44
C MET A 21 -4.81 -22.79 -10.65
N MET A 22 -3.92 -23.12 -11.58
CA MET A 22 -3.50 -24.50 -11.84
C MET A 22 -2.88 -25.16 -10.59
N LYS A 23 -2.02 -24.43 -9.85
CA LYS A 23 -1.45 -24.93 -8.58
C LYS A 23 -2.49 -25.12 -7.48
N MET A 24 -3.60 -24.43 -7.58
CA MET A 24 -4.74 -24.54 -6.66
C MET A 24 -5.80 -25.52 -7.18
N GLU A 25 -5.56 -26.19 -8.33
CA GLU A 25 -6.50 -27.10 -8.99
C GLU A 25 -7.86 -26.45 -9.23
N ALA A 26 -7.90 -25.17 -9.62
CA ALA A 26 -9.11 -24.40 -9.81
C ALA A 26 -9.46 -24.24 -11.30
N ASP A 27 -10.75 -24.40 -11.62
CA ASP A 27 -11.27 -24.30 -12.99
C ASP A 27 -11.63 -22.87 -13.36
N GLY A 28 -11.91 -22.01 -12.38
CA GLY A 28 -12.27 -20.62 -12.58
C GLY A 28 -11.93 -19.73 -11.39
N CYS A 29 -11.76 -18.45 -11.66
CA CYS A 29 -11.61 -17.41 -10.64
C CYS A 29 -12.49 -16.21 -10.99
N LEU A 30 -13.30 -15.76 -10.03
CA LEU A 30 -14.21 -14.64 -10.17
C LEU A 30 -13.78 -13.50 -9.24
N LEU A 31 -13.46 -12.35 -9.81
CA LEU A 31 -13.02 -11.15 -9.11
C LEU A 31 -14.06 -10.04 -9.23
N SER A 32 -14.25 -9.28 -8.16
CA SER A 32 -15.14 -8.12 -8.10
C SER A 32 -14.58 -6.96 -7.27
N VAL A 33 -13.51 -7.20 -6.51
CA VAL A 33 -12.85 -6.18 -5.69
C VAL A 33 -12.09 -5.20 -6.60
N ASP A 34 -12.30 -3.91 -6.38
CA ASP A 34 -11.78 -2.81 -7.20
C ASP A 34 -10.30 -2.92 -7.54
N VAL A 35 -9.49 -3.28 -6.54
CA VAL A 35 -8.03 -3.42 -6.68
C VAL A 35 -7.68 -4.52 -7.68
N ASN A 36 -8.35 -5.66 -7.57
CA ASN A 36 -8.12 -6.81 -8.44
C ASN A 36 -8.74 -6.63 -9.83
N LEU A 37 -9.88 -5.94 -9.92
CA LEU A 37 -10.43 -5.48 -11.21
C LEU A 37 -9.45 -4.55 -11.92
N TYR A 38 -8.89 -3.56 -11.21
CA TYR A 38 -7.90 -2.67 -11.80
C TYR A 38 -6.62 -3.43 -12.22
N TYR A 39 -6.10 -4.31 -11.38
CA TYR A 39 -4.90 -5.10 -11.68
C TYR A 39 -5.05 -5.94 -12.94
N THR A 40 -6.22 -6.57 -13.14
CA THR A 40 -6.49 -7.50 -14.24
C THR A 40 -7.01 -6.83 -15.52
N THR A 41 -7.57 -5.61 -15.44
CA THR A 41 -8.28 -4.99 -16.56
C THR A 41 -7.88 -3.54 -16.85
N GLY A 42 -7.12 -2.91 -15.95
CA GLY A 42 -6.75 -1.50 -16.04
C GLY A 42 -7.87 -0.52 -15.71
N ARG A 43 -8.99 -1.00 -15.17
CA ARG A 43 -10.12 -0.15 -14.74
C ARG A 43 -10.93 -0.75 -13.61
N VAL A 44 -11.58 0.12 -12.86
CA VAL A 44 -12.60 -0.25 -11.90
C VAL A 44 -13.97 -0.15 -12.58
N TYR A 45 -14.83 -1.15 -12.35
CA TYR A 45 -16.23 -1.15 -12.76
C TYR A 45 -17.07 -1.98 -11.79
N SER A 46 -18.35 -1.72 -11.72
CA SER A 46 -19.27 -2.58 -10.98
C SER A 46 -19.57 -3.83 -11.80
N GLY A 47 -19.25 -5.00 -11.29
CA GLY A 47 -19.42 -6.27 -12.02
C GLY A 47 -18.39 -7.29 -11.59
N TYR A 48 -18.08 -8.21 -12.50
CA TYR A 48 -17.18 -9.33 -12.23
C TYR A 48 -16.22 -9.54 -13.40
N PHE A 49 -14.99 -9.86 -13.07
CA PHE A 49 -14.01 -10.40 -14.01
C PHE A 49 -13.89 -11.90 -13.76
N TYR A 50 -14.14 -12.71 -14.77
CA TYR A 50 -14.01 -14.16 -14.70
C TYR A 50 -12.82 -14.62 -15.50
N MET A 51 -11.91 -15.35 -14.88
CA MET A 51 -10.79 -16.02 -15.52
C MET A 51 -11.06 -17.53 -15.53
N PRO A 52 -11.31 -18.14 -16.70
CA PRO A 52 -11.34 -19.61 -16.81
C PRO A 52 -9.91 -20.16 -16.75
N ALA A 53 -9.77 -21.43 -16.36
CA ALA A 53 -8.47 -22.13 -16.44
C ALA A 53 -7.95 -22.17 -17.88
N ASP A 54 -8.83 -22.43 -18.83
CA ASP A 54 -8.57 -22.41 -20.27
C ASP A 54 -9.40 -21.35 -20.99
N GLY A 55 -8.82 -20.70 -22.00
CA GLY A 55 -9.49 -19.65 -22.78
C GLY A 55 -9.22 -18.23 -22.25
N ASP A 56 -9.94 -17.27 -22.79
CA ASP A 56 -9.79 -15.86 -22.50
C ASP A 56 -10.68 -15.41 -21.35
N PRO A 57 -10.31 -14.31 -20.65
CA PRO A 57 -11.13 -13.78 -19.56
C PRO A 57 -12.46 -13.20 -20.06
N TRP A 58 -13.45 -13.18 -19.17
CA TRP A 58 -14.77 -12.64 -19.40
C TRP A 58 -15.07 -11.48 -18.45
N PHE A 59 -15.79 -10.47 -18.99
CA PHE A 59 -16.16 -9.24 -18.28
C PHE A 59 -17.69 -9.21 -18.13
N PHE A 60 -18.20 -9.40 -16.93
CA PHE A 60 -19.61 -9.26 -16.60
C PHE A 60 -19.84 -7.89 -15.96
N VAL A 61 -20.33 -6.95 -16.75
CA VAL A 61 -20.39 -5.53 -16.38
C VAL A 61 -21.81 -5.16 -15.94
N LYS A 62 -21.94 -4.59 -14.74
CA LYS A 62 -23.19 -3.96 -14.29
C LYS A 62 -23.23 -2.49 -14.70
N ARG A 63 -22.10 -1.77 -14.48
CA ARG A 63 -21.92 -0.35 -14.84
C ARG A 63 -20.42 0.05 -14.79
N PRO A 64 -19.99 1.12 -15.54
CA PRO A 64 -20.81 1.91 -16.46
C PRO A 64 -21.11 1.15 -17.76
N SER A 65 -22.06 1.67 -18.55
CA SER A 65 -22.25 1.24 -19.93
C SER A 65 -21.08 1.70 -20.81
N GLY A 66 -20.90 1.09 -21.98
CA GLY A 66 -19.87 1.48 -22.95
C GLY A 66 -18.49 0.85 -22.71
N ILE A 67 -18.37 -0.09 -21.77
CA ILE A 67 -17.20 -0.98 -21.71
C ILE A 67 -17.35 -1.99 -22.86
N ASN A 68 -16.45 -1.93 -23.82
CA ASN A 68 -16.45 -2.82 -24.97
C ASN A 68 -15.06 -3.45 -25.12
N CYS A 69 -14.92 -4.65 -24.59
CA CYS A 69 -13.76 -5.54 -24.75
C CYS A 69 -14.29 -6.86 -25.31
N ASP A 70 -13.40 -7.68 -25.86
CA ASP A 70 -13.75 -9.04 -26.22
C ASP A 70 -14.32 -9.76 -24.98
N HIS A 71 -15.34 -10.59 -25.17
CA HIS A 71 -16.03 -11.34 -24.09
C HIS A 71 -16.67 -10.45 -23.01
N THR A 72 -17.22 -9.28 -23.38
CA THR A 72 -17.97 -8.43 -22.45
C THR A 72 -19.46 -8.72 -22.56
N GLU A 73 -20.08 -9.04 -21.42
CA GLU A 73 -21.53 -9.21 -21.27
C GLU A 73 -22.06 -8.24 -20.21
N TYR A 74 -23.19 -7.59 -20.48
CA TYR A 74 -23.85 -6.71 -19.53
C TYR A 74 -24.88 -7.44 -18.70
N ILE A 75 -24.83 -7.24 -17.39
CA ILE A 75 -25.71 -7.91 -16.43
C ILE A 75 -26.31 -6.89 -15.44
N TYR A 76 -27.50 -7.18 -14.92
CA TYR A 76 -28.10 -6.44 -13.81
C TYR A 76 -27.86 -7.14 -12.46
N LYS A 77 -27.78 -8.46 -12.46
CA LYS A 77 -27.62 -9.30 -11.28
C LYS A 77 -26.75 -10.52 -11.59
N PRO A 78 -26.01 -11.05 -10.59
CA PRO A 78 -25.07 -12.15 -10.80
C PRO A 78 -25.74 -13.45 -11.31
N GLU A 79 -27.03 -13.68 -11.04
CA GLU A 79 -27.76 -14.87 -11.49
C GLU A 79 -27.76 -14.99 -13.02
N GLN A 80 -27.68 -13.88 -13.76
CA GLN A 80 -27.62 -13.89 -15.22
C GLN A 80 -26.32 -14.48 -15.77
N MET A 81 -25.25 -14.54 -14.94
CA MET A 81 -23.98 -15.15 -15.39
C MET A 81 -24.16 -16.63 -15.73
N ALA A 82 -25.00 -17.39 -15.00
CA ALA A 82 -25.24 -18.79 -15.29
C ALA A 82 -25.84 -19.01 -16.70
N GLU A 83 -26.81 -18.17 -17.09
CA GLU A 83 -27.42 -18.21 -18.43
C GLU A 83 -26.41 -17.82 -19.50
N LEU A 84 -25.60 -16.81 -19.22
CA LEU A 84 -24.56 -16.31 -20.15
C LEU A 84 -23.43 -17.34 -20.34
N PHE A 85 -23.10 -18.12 -19.31
CA PHE A 85 -22.16 -19.23 -19.44
C PHE A 85 -22.66 -20.24 -20.45
N VAL A 86 -23.93 -20.68 -20.32
CA VAL A 86 -24.54 -21.60 -21.28
C VAL A 86 -24.59 -21.01 -22.68
N LYS A 87 -25.06 -19.74 -22.81
CA LYS A 87 -25.17 -19.03 -24.08
C LYS A 87 -23.83 -18.94 -24.83
N ASN A 88 -22.75 -18.71 -24.10
CA ASN A 88 -21.42 -18.51 -24.68
C ASN A 88 -20.55 -19.78 -24.67
N GLY A 89 -21.12 -20.96 -24.34
CA GLY A 89 -20.41 -22.23 -24.35
C GLY A 89 -19.33 -22.36 -23.26
N LEU A 90 -19.44 -21.59 -22.16
CA LEU A 90 -18.55 -21.71 -21.01
C LEU A 90 -18.97 -22.86 -20.10
N ASN A 91 -18.00 -23.61 -19.61
CA ASN A 91 -18.27 -24.63 -18.60
C ASN A 91 -18.41 -24.00 -17.22
N MET A 92 -19.36 -24.49 -16.42
CA MET A 92 -19.43 -24.14 -15.00
C MET A 92 -18.19 -24.68 -14.28
N PRO A 93 -17.53 -23.85 -13.47
CA PRO A 93 -16.34 -24.29 -12.73
C PRO A 93 -16.72 -25.28 -11.64
N ARG A 94 -16.00 -26.41 -11.56
CA ARG A 94 -16.15 -27.36 -10.45
C ARG A 94 -15.49 -26.83 -9.20
N LYS A 95 -14.31 -26.20 -9.34
CA LYS A 95 -13.65 -25.46 -8.26
C LYS A 95 -13.50 -23.98 -8.64
N LEU A 96 -14.25 -23.12 -7.93
CA LEU A 96 -14.29 -21.69 -8.15
C LEU A 96 -13.52 -20.94 -7.06
N LEU A 97 -12.57 -20.09 -7.46
CA LEU A 97 -11.91 -19.16 -6.55
C LEU A 97 -12.72 -17.86 -6.45
N LEU A 98 -12.96 -17.42 -5.21
CA LEU A 98 -13.64 -16.17 -4.86
C LEU A 98 -12.78 -15.35 -3.90
N GLU A 99 -12.95 -14.04 -3.88
CA GLU A 99 -12.25 -13.12 -2.98
C GLU A 99 -12.85 -13.17 -1.56
N ALA A 100 -12.69 -14.33 -0.90
CA ALA A 100 -13.45 -14.68 0.31
C ALA A 100 -13.14 -13.80 1.52
N ASP A 101 -11.98 -13.15 1.58
CA ASP A 101 -11.61 -12.23 2.68
C ASP A 101 -12.17 -10.81 2.48
N GLU A 102 -12.71 -10.49 1.28
CA GLU A 102 -13.18 -9.16 0.92
C GLU A 102 -14.65 -9.10 0.51
N LEU A 103 -15.23 -10.26 0.13
CA LEU A 103 -16.66 -10.36 -0.17
C LEU A 103 -17.49 -10.39 1.12
N SER A 104 -18.64 -9.70 1.12
CA SER A 104 -19.62 -9.95 2.17
C SER A 104 -20.07 -11.41 2.15
N TYR A 105 -20.41 -11.97 3.32
CA TYR A 105 -20.95 -13.31 3.42
C TYR A 105 -22.13 -13.57 2.47
N ASN A 106 -23.04 -12.60 2.37
CA ASN A 106 -24.20 -12.72 1.50
C ASN A 106 -23.83 -12.78 0.01
N GLU A 107 -22.86 -11.98 -0.44
CA GLU A 107 -22.40 -12.01 -1.83
C GLU A 107 -21.65 -13.31 -2.13
N TYR A 108 -20.83 -13.78 -1.21
CA TYR A 108 -20.15 -15.07 -1.33
C TYR A 108 -21.14 -16.24 -1.49
N MET A 109 -22.14 -16.34 -0.61
CA MET A 109 -23.19 -17.36 -0.68
C MET A 109 -24.04 -17.26 -1.96
N ARG A 110 -24.31 -16.03 -2.40
CA ARG A 110 -25.03 -15.77 -3.63
C ARG A 110 -24.28 -16.27 -4.86
N LEU A 111 -22.98 -16.01 -4.93
CA LEU A 111 -22.13 -16.50 -6.02
C LEU A 111 -22.01 -18.01 -6.02
N GLN A 112 -21.90 -18.64 -4.84
CA GLN A 112 -21.97 -20.11 -4.73
C GLN A 112 -23.29 -20.67 -5.28
N ALA A 113 -24.41 -20.02 -4.97
CA ALA A 113 -25.73 -20.46 -5.46
C ALA A 113 -25.87 -20.30 -6.99
N VAL A 114 -25.22 -19.29 -7.59
CA VAL A 114 -25.21 -19.04 -9.04
C VAL A 114 -24.40 -20.10 -9.78
N PHE A 115 -23.16 -20.36 -9.34
CA PHE A 115 -22.24 -21.26 -10.05
C PHE A 115 -22.35 -22.71 -9.62
N LYS A 116 -22.86 -22.98 -8.41
CA LYS A 116 -22.99 -24.32 -7.82
C LYS A 116 -21.72 -25.18 -7.95
N PRO A 117 -20.53 -24.62 -7.62
CA PRO A 117 -19.30 -25.39 -7.73
C PRO A 117 -19.28 -26.55 -6.72
N GLU A 118 -18.53 -27.61 -7.03
CA GLU A 118 -18.29 -28.72 -6.10
C GLU A 118 -17.48 -28.24 -4.87
N SER A 119 -16.58 -27.26 -5.10
CA SER A 119 -15.80 -26.63 -4.04
C SER A 119 -15.46 -25.18 -4.39
N THR A 120 -15.17 -24.40 -3.34
CA THR A 120 -14.67 -23.02 -3.50
C THR A 120 -13.29 -22.90 -2.85
N GLY A 121 -12.49 -21.93 -3.34
CA GLY A 121 -11.22 -21.54 -2.75
C GLY A 121 -11.14 -20.04 -2.58
N ASN A 122 -10.13 -19.57 -1.83
CA ASN A 122 -9.91 -18.16 -1.58
C ASN A 122 -8.95 -17.57 -2.61
N ALA A 123 -9.43 -16.62 -3.43
CA ALA A 123 -8.65 -15.89 -4.41
C ALA A 123 -7.86 -14.74 -3.78
N THR A 124 -8.24 -14.22 -2.61
CA THR A 124 -7.66 -12.99 -2.04
C THR A 124 -6.15 -13.11 -1.85
N GLN A 125 -5.71 -14.16 -1.16
CA GLN A 125 -4.27 -14.39 -0.94
C GLN A 125 -3.51 -14.64 -2.24
N MET A 126 -4.11 -15.39 -3.17
CA MET A 126 -3.52 -15.61 -4.51
C MET A 126 -3.31 -14.27 -5.23
N MET A 127 -4.30 -13.39 -5.25
CA MET A 127 -4.19 -12.09 -5.92
C MET A 127 -3.17 -11.17 -5.24
N ARG A 128 -3.08 -11.17 -3.91
CA ARG A 128 -2.05 -10.43 -3.18
C ARG A 128 -0.64 -10.89 -3.56
N ILE A 129 -0.40 -12.20 -3.62
CA ILE A 129 0.90 -12.78 -4.06
C ILE A 129 1.21 -12.41 -5.53
N LEU A 130 0.20 -12.45 -6.41
CA LEU A 130 0.42 -12.08 -7.81
C LEU A 130 0.83 -10.61 -7.99
N ARG A 131 0.35 -9.70 -7.11
CA ARG A 131 0.70 -8.28 -7.12
C ARG A 131 2.07 -7.97 -6.52
N GLU A 132 2.69 -8.89 -5.79
CA GLU A 132 4.04 -8.67 -5.22
C GLU A 132 5.08 -8.35 -6.28
N ILE A 133 5.09 -9.10 -7.39
CA ILE A 133 6.06 -8.96 -8.47
C ILE A 133 5.50 -8.03 -9.54
N LYS A 134 6.00 -6.82 -9.57
CA LYS A 134 5.57 -5.77 -10.49
C LYS A 134 6.04 -6.04 -11.91
N THR A 135 5.22 -5.67 -12.87
CA THR A 135 5.61 -5.67 -14.28
C THR A 135 6.44 -4.43 -14.61
N PRO A 136 7.17 -4.39 -15.74
CA PRO A 136 7.90 -3.18 -16.16
C PRO A 136 6.98 -1.95 -16.28
N HIS A 137 5.74 -2.13 -16.72
CA HIS A 137 4.77 -1.04 -16.81
C HIS A 137 4.38 -0.49 -15.43
N GLU A 138 4.14 -1.38 -14.48
CA GLU A 138 3.81 -1.00 -13.09
C GLU A 138 4.98 -0.24 -12.44
N ILE A 139 6.22 -0.67 -12.67
CA ILE A 139 7.43 0.01 -12.18
C ILE A 139 7.52 1.46 -12.73
N GLU A 140 7.20 1.68 -14.01
CA GLU A 140 7.18 3.03 -14.58
C GLU A 140 6.09 3.93 -13.95
N MET A 141 4.96 3.34 -13.54
CA MET A 141 3.94 4.06 -12.79
C MET A 141 4.43 4.45 -11.39
N PHE A 142 5.17 3.57 -10.69
CA PHE A 142 5.83 3.91 -9.43
C PHE A 142 6.83 5.05 -9.59
N ARG A 143 7.71 5.01 -10.60
CA ARG A 143 8.67 6.08 -10.88
C ARG A 143 7.99 7.42 -11.16
N THR A 144 6.84 7.38 -11.82
CA THR A 144 6.03 8.58 -12.07
C THR A 144 5.44 9.12 -10.78
N SER A 145 4.88 8.26 -9.92
CA SER A 145 4.37 8.65 -8.60
C SER A 145 5.49 9.21 -7.72
N ALA A 146 6.68 8.58 -7.70
CA ALA A 146 7.83 9.03 -6.91
C ALA A 146 8.25 10.46 -7.26
N ARG A 147 8.42 10.77 -8.54
CA ARG A 147 8.82 12.14 -8.99
C ARG A 147 7.81 13.21 -8.58
N LEU A 148 6.52 12.93 -8.67
CA LEU A 148 5.47 13.87 -8.28
C LEU A 148 5.34 13.99 -6.76
N HIS A 149 5.62 12.91 -6.04
CA HIS A 149 5.67 12.86 -4.59
C HIS A 149 6.82 13.73 -4.06
N GLU A 150 8.02 13.55 -4.59
CA GLU A 150 9.21 14.36 -4.28
C GLU A 150 8.98 15.86 -4.57
N LYS A 151 8.36 16.17 -5.70
CA LYS A 151 7.96 17.55 -6.04
C LYS A 151 7.07 18.13 -4.94
N THR A 152 6.08 17.39 -4.48
CA THR A 152 5.17 17.85 -3.42
C THR A 152 5.92 18.07 -2.10
N TYR A 153 6.80 17.15 -1.71
CA TYR A 153 7.59 17.30 -0.48
C TYR A 153 8.53 18.51 -0.52
N ALA A 154 9.08 18.85 -1.69
CA ALA A 154 9.87 20.06 -1.87
C ALA A 154 9.08 21.36 -1.62
N GLU A 155 7.76 21.31 -1.79
CA GLU A 155 6.85 22.45 -1.61
C GLU A 155 6.25 22.52 -0.18
N ILE A 156 6.46 21.52 0.69
CA ILE A 156 5.91 21.48 2.06
C ILE A 156 6.35 22.69 2.91
N PRO A 157 7.61 23.18 2.87
CA PRO A 157 7.98 24.37 3.64
C PRO A 157 7.13 25.60 3.34
N GLU A 158 6.59 25.72 2.13
CA GLU A 158 5.68 26.81 1.74
C GLU A 158 4.28 26.69 2.35
N CYS A 159 3.91 25.49 2.82
CA CYS A 159 2.62 25.22 3.47
C CYS A 159 2.61 25.68 4.94
N PHE A 160 3.79 25.78 5.56
CA PHE A 160 3.92 26.08 6.98
C PHE A 160 3.71 27.57 7.29
N ARG A 161 3.03 27.86 8.39
CA ARG A 161 2.91 29.17 9.03
C ARG A 161 3.02 29.03 10.54
N TYR A 162 3.75 29.93 11.19
CA TYR A 162 3.83 29.93 12.65
C TYR A 162 2.45 30.05 13.30
N GLY A 163 2.20 29.24 14.32
CA GLY A 163 0.95 29.22 15.08
C GLY A 163 -0.16 28.36 14.48
N MET A 164 0.05 27.78 13.30
CA MET A 164 -0.89 26.80 12.75
C MET A 164 -0.85 25.46 13.52
N THR A 165 -1.90 24.68 13.38
CA THR A 165 -1.98 23.33 13.88
C THR A 165 -1.43 22.30 12.88
N ASP A 166 -1.14 21.09 13.34
CA ASP A 166 -0.80 19.96 12.49
C ASP A 166 -1.92 19.66 11.49
N LEU A 167 -3.18 19.82 11.88
CA LEU A 167 -4.35 19.64 11.03
C LEU A 167 -4.43 20.68 9.90
N GLU A 168 -4.16 21.95 10.20
CA GLU A 168 -4.09 23.01 9.17
C GLU A 168 -2.95 22.77 8.21
N LEU A 169 -1.80 22.28 8.70
CA LEU A 169 -0.67 21.91 7.85
C LEU A 169 -1.03 20.72 6.95
N GLN A 170 -1.73 19.72 7.47
CA GLN A 170 -2.22 18.58 6.70
C GLN A 170 -3.11 19.03 5.53
N TYR A 171 -4.08 19.92 5.79
CA TYR A 171 -4.97 20.45 4.74
C TYR A 171 -4.20 21.16 3.62
N GLU A 172 -3.20 21.98 3.96
CA GLU A 172 -2.39 22.65 2.94
C GLU A 172 -1.52 21.67 2.15
N ILE A 173 -0.97 20.62 2.78
CA ILE A 173 -0.20 19.59 2.10
C ILE A 173 -1.09 18.76 1.17
N GLU A 174 -2.25 18.27 1.62
CA GLU A 174 -3.21 17.53 0.80
C GLU A 174 -3.69 18.35 -0.41
N LYS A 175 -3.97 19.63 -0.20
CA LYS A 175 -4.29 20.56 -1.29
C LYS A 175 -3.14 20.68 -2.30
N ARG A 176 -1.89 20.72 -1.82
CA ARG A 176 -0.70 20.76 -2.67
C ARG A 176 -0.52 19.46 -3.45
N MET A 177 -0.71 18.31 -2.80
CA MET A 177 -0.70 16.99 -3.45
C MET A 177 -1.69 16.93 -4.60
N ARG A 178 -2.95 17.36 -4.37
CA ARG A 178 -3.99 17.38 -5.42
C ARG A 178 -3.65 18.32 -6.57
N LYS A 179 -3.08 19.51 -6.29
CA LYS A 179 -2.59 20.43 -7.33
C LYS A 179 -1.47 19.81 -8.17
N ASN A 180 -0.62 18.98 -7.58
CA ASN A 180 0.44 18.26 -8.26
C ASN A 180 -0.04 16.96 -8.95
N GLY A 181 -1.35 16.68 -8.93
CA GLY A 181 -1.97 15.57 -9.67
C GLY A 181 -2.26 14.32 -8.88
N SER A 182 -2.20 14.37 -7.53
CA SER A 182 -2.62 13.24 -6.70
C SER A 182 -4.09 12.90 -6.95
N ILE A 183 -4.38 11.61 -7.09
CA ILE A 183 -5.74 11.06 -7.22
C ILE A 183 -6.55 11.33 -5.93
N GLY A 184 -5.88 11.43 -4.77
CA GLY A 184 -6.49 11.71 -3.47
C GLY A 184 -7.32 10.56 -2.92
N LEU A 185 -7.06 9.35 -3.37
CA LEU A 185 -7.69 8.12 -2.91
C LEU A 185 -6.60 7.12 -2.55
N VAL A 186 -6.49 6.77 -1.28
CA VAL A 186 -5.57 5.74 -0.81
C VAL A 186 -6.37 4.47 -0.53
N ARG A 187 -5.94 3.35 -1.10
CA ARG A 187 -6.52 2.05 -0.83
C ARG A 187 -5.61 1.26 0.10
N ALA A 188 -6.22 0.61 1.08
CA ALA A 188 -5.55 -0.32 1.98
C ALA A 188 -6.28 -1.67 1.97
N PHE A 189 -5.57 -2.72 2.34
CA PHE A 189 -6.14 -4.05 2.57
C PHE A 189 -6.43 -4.23 4.06
N GLY A 190 -7.58 -4.84 4.37
CA GLY A 190 -7.99 -5.19 5.73
C GLY A 190 -8.96 -4.19 6.35
N ASP A 191 -9.67 -4.66 7.38
CA ASP A 191 -10.74 -3.89 8.04
C ASP A 191 -10.21 -2.86 9.06
N ASN A 192 -8.93 -3.01 9.47
CA ASN A 192 -8.29 -2.15 10.48
C ASN A 192 -7.44 -1.03 9.84
N MET A 193 -7.94 -0.44 8.76
CA MET A 193 -7.20 0.55 7.98
C MET A 193 -8.11 1.66 7.46
N ASP A 194 -8.46 2.62 8.33
CA ASP A 194 -9.01 3.89 7.87
C ASP A 194 -7.85 4.84 7.58
N ILE A 195 -7.68 5.25 6.33
CA ILE A 195 -6.57 6.08 5.90
C ILE A 195 -7.04 7.26 5.05
N PHE A 196 -6.49 8.45 5.34
CA PHE A 196 -6.60 9.64 4.51
C PHE A 196 -5.56 9.62 3.37
N MET A 197 -5.06 10.79 2.96
CA MET A 197 -3.95 10.85 1.99
C MET A 197 -2.58 10.60 2.66
N GLY A 198 -2.58 10.47 3.97
CA GLY A 198 -1.43 10.24 4.82
C GLY A 198 -1.66 10.77 6.23
N SER A 199 -0.60 10.84 7.02
CA SER A 199 -0.64 11.23 8.42
C SER A 199 0.40 12.30 8.72
N ILE A 200 0.02 13.29 9.55
CA ILE A 200 0.94 14.28 10.11
C ILE A 200 0.88 14.19 11.62
N LEU A 201 2.03 13.91 12.23
CA LEU A 201 2.13 13.71 13.67
C LEU A 201 3.12 14.71 14.27
N ALA A 202 2.61 15.63 15.09
CA ALA A 202 3.41 16.68 15.74
C ALA A 202 3.48 16.46 17.26
N GLY A 203 4.69 16.61 17.85
CA GLY A 203 4.89 16.52 19.28
C GLY A 203 4.37 15.20 19.87
N ASP A 204 3.75 15.26 21.03
CA ASP A 204 3.27 14.08 21.76
C ASP A 204 2.10 13.33 21.09
N ASN A 205 1.47 13.92 20.06
CA ASN A 205 0.49 13.20 19.24
C ASN A 205 1.09 11.96 18.58
N ALA A 206 2.37 12.01 18.23
CA ALA A 206 3.08 10.88 17.64
C ALA A 206 3.21 9.66 18.58
N ALA A 207 3.09 9.85 19.89
CA ALA A 207 3.15 8.79 20.88
C ALA A 207 1.78 8.16 21.19
N GLN A 208 0.69 8.72 20.68
CA GLN A 208 -0.66 8.20 20.91
C GLN A 208 -0.85 6.86 20.21
N PRO A 209 -1.34 5.82 20.91
CA PRO A 209 -1.68 4.55 20.29
C PRO A 209 -2.92 4.70 19.39
N SER A 210 -2.94 3.92 18.30
CA SER A 210 -4.09 3.86 17.39
C SER A 210 -4.60 2.41 17.31
N PRO A 211 -5.89 2.18 17.07
CA PRO A 211 -6.42 0.84 16.81
C PRO A 211 -6.06 0.32 15.41
N PHE A 212 -5.53 1.18 14.54
CA PHE A 212 -5.18 0.83 13.18
C PHE A 212 -3.76 0.28 13.06
N ASP A 213 -3.50 -0.49 12.00
CA ASP A 213 -2.21 -1.16 11.75
C ASP A 213 -1.18 -0.22 11.08
N TYR A 214 -0.90 0.91 11.71
CA TYR A 214 0.15 1.85 11.30
C TYR A 214 1.46 1.65 12.06
N ALA A 215 2.55 2.12 11.47
CA ALA A 215 3.80 2.27 12.20
C ALA A 215 3.64 3.23 13.38
N LEU A 216 3.06 4.42 13.12
CA LEU A 216 2.68 5.43 14.10
C LEU A 216 1.33 5.99 13.69
N GLY A 217 0.30 5.82 14.52
CA GLY A 217 -1.07 6.18 14.16
C GLY A 217 -1.47 7.61 14.51
N GLY A 218 -1.10 8.09 15.68
CA GLY A 218 -1.63 9.35 16.24
C GLY A 218 -3.05 9.25 16.80
N GLY A 219 -3.48 10.28 17.51
CA GLY A 219 -4.76 10.29 18.22
C GLY A 219 -5.98 10.73 17.39
N GLY A 220 -5.75 11.41 16.25
CA GLY A 220 -6.84 11.97 15.45
C GLY A 220 -7.63 13.07 16.16
N THR A 221 -8.69 13.53 15.51
CA THR A 221 -9.54 14.61 16.03
C THR A 221 -10.79 14.12 16.77
N ASP A 222 -11.13 12.85 16.64
CA ASP A 222 -12.33 12.25 17.22
C ASP A 222 -12.13 10.76 17.51
N ALA A 223 -12.81 10.24 18.52
CA ALA A 223 -12.77 8.82 18.87
C ALA A 223 -13.31 7.88 17.77
N LEU A 224 -14.09 8.40 16.82
CA LEU A 224 -14.54 7.67 15.63
C LEU A 224 -13.40 7.45 14.63
N SER A 225 -12.43 8.38 14.57
CA SER A 225 -11.27 8.30 13.65
C SER A 225 -9.98 8.65 14.39
N PRO A 226 -9.51 7.74 15.28
CA PRO A 226 -8.32 7.96 16.13
C PRO A 226 -7.03 7.71 15.35
N VAL A 227 -6.79 8.52 14.31
CA VAL A 227 -5.62 8.43 13.43
C VAL A 227 -5.23 9.81 12.89
N GLY A 228 -3.93 10.07 12.78
CA GLY A 228 -3.36 11.27 12.18
C GLY A 228 -3.34 12.49 13.11
N ALA A 229 -3.35 13.67 12.50
CA ALA A 229 -3.31 14.96 13.18
C ALA A 229 -4.48 15.15 14.14
N ASN A 230 -4.24 15.83 15.26
CA ASN A 230 -5.24 16.01 16.34
C ASN A 230 -5.51 17.50 16.70
N GLY A 231 -4.99 18.44 15.92
CA GLY A 231 -5.11 19.87 16.22
C GLY A 231 -3.97 20.40 17.11
N THR A 232 -2.87 19.66 17.27
CA THR A 232 -1.69 20.14 18.01
C THR A 232 -1.13 21.40 17.37
N VAL A 233 -1.03 22.48 18.15
CA VAL A 233 -0.42 23.75 17.71
C VAL A 233 1.09 23.54 17.53
N LEU A 234 1.59 23.86 16.35
CA LEU A 234 3.00 23.69 15.99
C LEU A 234 3.87 24.76 16.68
N LYS A 235 4.80 24.33 17.52
CA LYS A 235 5.63 25.19 18.38
C LYS A 235 7.12 24.90 18.19
N LYS A 236 7.98 25.88 18.49
CA LYS A 236 9.44 25.72 18.48
C LYS A 236 9.85 24.54 19.37
N GLY A 237 10.79 23.72 18.88
CA GLY A 237 11.30 22.54 19.54
C GLY A 237 10.50 21.26 19.27
N MET A 238 9.45 21.31 18.45
CA MET A 238 8.67 20.13 18.02
C MET A 238 9.22 19.52 16.76
N ALA A 239 9.24 18.19 16.70
CA ALA A 239 9.33 17.41 15.49
C ALA A 239 7.94 17.23 14.89
N ILE A 240 7.86 17.28 13.58
CA ILE A 240 6.66 17.02 12.78
C ILE A 240 7.02 15.90 11.81
N MET A 241 6.46 14.73 12.03
CA MET A 241 6.56 13.64 11.06
C MET A 241 5.46 13.84 10.02
N ILE A 242 5.85 13.90 8.77
CA ILE A 242 4.95 13.99 7.62
C ILE A 242 5.10 12.69 6.82
N ASP A 243 4.06 11.91 6.79
CA ASP A 243 3.97 10.57 6.22
C ASP A 243 2.78 10.53 5.26
N MET A 244 3.06 10.64 3.96
CA MET A 244 2.02 10.77 2.95
C MET A 244 2.16 9.71 1.87
N ALA A 245 1.03 9.17 1.41
CA ALA A 245 0.98 8.23 0.29
C ALA A 245 1.04 8.98 -1.05
N GLY A 246 2.01 8.66 -1.89
CA GLY A 246 2.22 9.27 -3.20
C GLY A 246 1.36 8.65 -4.29
N ASN A 247 0.06 8.88 -4.28
CA ASN A 247 -0.92 8.31 -5.20
C ASN A 247 -1.17 9.17 -6.46
N TYR A 248 -0.12 9.43 -7.23
CA TYR A 248 -0.19 10.19 -8.49
C TYR A 248 -0.49 9.32 -9.71
N THR A 249 -0.33 8.02 -9.56
CA THR A 249 -0.86 6.98 -10.44
C THR A 249 -1.61 5.97 -9.60
N ALA A 250 -2.11 4.89 -10.20
CA ALA A 250 -2.71 3.79 -9.44
C ALA A 250 -1.70 3.03 -8.57
N TYR A 251 -0.40 3.17 -8.83
CA TYR A 251 0.68 2.57 -8.04
C TYR A 251 1.29 3.64 -7.14
N MET A 252 1.11 3.48 -5.84
CA MET A 252 1.48 4.44 -4.82
C MET A 252 2.92 4.28 -4.39
N THR A 253 3.59 5.40 -4.10
CA THR A 253 4.81 5.42 -3.28
C THR A 253 4.46 5.80 -1.85
N ASP A 254 5.30 5.42 -0.91
CA ASP A 254 5.22 5.82 0.48
C ASP A 254 6.48 6.55 0.89
N MET A 255 6.33 7.65 1.63
CA MET A 255 7.46 8.48 2.01
C MET A 255 7.17 9.28 3.27
N THR A 256 7.98 9.05 4.31
CA THR A 256 8.02 9.88 5.51
C THR A 256 9.24 10.79 5.52
N ARG A 257 9.05 12.04 5.94
CA ARG A 257 10.12 12.97 6.30
C ARG A 257 9.85 13.63 7.63
N THR A 258 10.93 13.90 8.35
CA THR A 258 10.88 14.66 9.60
C THR A 258 11.14 16.14 9.33
N TYR A 259 10.21 16.96 9.77
CA TYR A 259 10.36 18.42 9.79
C TYR A 259 10.47 18.92 11.23
N SER A 260 11.00 20.14 11.41
CA SER A 260 11.13 20.74 12.74
C SER A 260 10.71 22.20 12.76
N VAL A 261 10.02 22.60 13.82
CA VAL A 261 9.80 24.00 14.10
C VAL A 261 11.00 24.55 14.91
N GLY A 262 11.95 25.16 14.21
CA GLY A 262 13.19 25.61 14.82
C GLY A 262 14.19 24.48 15.09
N ILE A 263 14.98 24.61 16.15
CA ILE A 263 16.02 23.64 16.53
C ILE A 263 15.42 22.62 17.49
N LEU A 264 15.66 21.33 17.22
CA LEU A 264 15.28 20.24 18.11
C LEU A 264 16.36 19.96 19.16
N PRO A 265 16.01 19.32 20.29
CA PRO A 265 16.97 18.73 21.21
C PRO A 265 17.85 17.67 20.55
N GLN A 266 19.09 17.50 21.06
CA GLN A 266 20.08 16.57 20.48
C GLN A 266 19.57 15.12 20.43
N ALA A 267 18.69 14.71 21.35
CA ALA A 267 18.09 13.38 21.35
C ALA A 267 17.29 13.08 20.06
N ALA A 268 16.60 14.08 19.51
CA ALA A 268 15.86 13.90 18.26
C ALA A 268 16.80 13.70 17.06
N TYR A 269 17.87 14.47 16.99
CA TYR A 269 18.87 14.30 15.91
C TYR A 269 19.56 12.95 16.00
N ARG A 270 19.90 12.48 17.23
CA ARG A 270 20.48 11.14 17.44
C ARG A 270 19.52 10.03 16.99
N ALA A 271 18.27 10.10 17.40
CA ALA A 271 17.26 9.10 17.02
C ALA A 271 17.03 9.10 15.47
N HIS A 272 16.98 10.28 14.86
CA HIS A 272 16.87 10.39 13.41
C HIS A 272 18.10 9.81 12.68
N GLN A 273 19.31 10.08 13.16
CA GLN A 273 20.53 9.49 12.61
C GLN A 273 20.52 7.96 12.73
N THR A 274 19.96 7.42 13.81
CA THR A 274 19.78 5.97 13.96
C THR A 274 18.80 5.41 12.91
N SER A 275 17.73 6.14 12.57
CA SER A 275 16.84 5.75 11.46
C SER A 275 17.58 5.70 10.11
N LEU A 276 18.41 6.71 9.83
CA LEU A 276 19.23 6.72 8.61
C LEU A 276 20.25 5.58 8.60
N LEU A 277 20.86 5.27 9.74
CA LEU A 277 21.77 4.13 9.86
C LEU A 277 21.04 2.81 9.59
N ILE A 278 19.86 2.62 10.17
CA ILE A 278 19.04 1.42 9.92
C ILE A 278 18.74 1.29 8.42
N GLN A 279 18.24 2.37 7.79
CA GLN A 279 17.93 2.35 6.37
C GLN A 279 19.17 1.96 5.56
N ASN A 280 20.32 2.61 5.78
CA ASN A 280 21.55 2.34 5.06
C ASN A 280 22.03 0.89 5.22
N GLU A 281 21.96 0.31 6.42
CA GLU A 281 22.36 -1.07 6.65
C GLU A 281 21.39 -2.08 6.02
N VAL A 282 20.08 -1.79 6.04
CA VAL A 282 19.09 -2.59 5.32
C VAL A 282 19.30 -2.50 3.80
N GLU A 283 19.53 -1.30 3.24
CA GLU A 283 19.82 -1.11 1.81
C GLU A 283 21.02 -1.95 1.34
N LYS A 284 22.11 -1.99 2.12
CA LYS A 284 23.32 -2.80 1.82
C LYS A 284 23.04 -4.30 1.79
N LYS A 285 22.05 -4.78 2.54
CA LYS A 285 21.74 -6.21 2.69
C LYS A 285 20.59 -6.67 1.79
N ALA A 286 19.65 -5.78 1.49
CA ALA A 286 18.47 -6.10 0.71
C ALA A 286 18.83 -6.44 -0.75
N ARG A 287 18.48 -7.66 -1.15
CA ARG A 287 18.64 -8.19 -2.51
C ARG A 287 17.78 -9.43 -2.67
N PRO A 288 17.55 -9.93 -3.88
CA PRO A 288 16.81 -11.17 -4.07
C PRO A 288 17.34 -12.33 -3.22
N GLY A 289 16.44 -13.08 -2.60
CA GLY A 289 16.74 -14.23 -1.74
C GLY A 289 16.93 -13.90 -0.25
N VAL A 290 17.11 -12.64 0.13
CA VAL A 290 17.20 -12.23 1.54
C VAL A 290 15.84 -12.35 2.21
N ALA A 291 15.80 -12.94 3.39
CA ALA A 291 14.56 -13.08 4.17
C ALA A 291 14.12 -11.73 4.75
N CYS A 292 12.82 -11.40 4.62
CA CYS A 292 12.24 -10.19 5.18
C CYS A 292 12.43 -10.11 6.70
N ALA A 293 12.38 -11.25 7.40
CA ALA A 293 12.64 -11.33 8.84
C ALA A 293 14.08 -10.95 9.21
N ASP A 294 15.06 -11.18 8.34
CA ASP A 294 16.45 -10.82 8.63
C ASP A 294 16.69 -9.31 8.48
N LEU A 295 15.98 -8.64 7.56
CA LEU A 295 15.99 -7.18 7.46
C LEU A 295 15.39 -6.53 8.73
N TYR A 296 14.31 -7.08 9.25
CA TYR A 296 13.75 -6.64 10.53
C TYR A 296 14.77 -6.79 11.68
N LYS A 297 15.47 -7.94 11.76
CA LYS A 297 16.48 -8.19 12.82
C LYS A 297 17.63 -7.18 12.77
N ILE A 298 18.08 -6.79 11.57
CA ILE A 298 19.10 -5.75 11.41
C ILE A 298 18.63 -4.45 12.05
N ALA A 299 17.44 -4.00 11.73
CA ALA A 299 16.87 -2.76 12.27
C ALA A 299 16.72 -2.82 13.81
N ALA A 300 16.15 -3.90 14.33
CA ALA A 300 15.97 -4.09 15.76
C ALA A 300 17.30 -4.14 16.53
N SER A 301 18.33 -4.81 15.95
CA SER A 301 19.67 -4.87 16.54
C SER A 301 20.34 -3.49 16.62
N ILE A 302 20.21 -2.67 15.59
CA ILE A 302 20.77 -1.30 15.58
C ILE A 302 20.05 -0.43 16.60
N ALA A 303 18.70 -0.50 16.67
CA ALA A 303 17.94 0.23 17.68
C ALA A 303 18.35 -0.16 19.12
N ASP A 304 18.66 -1.44 19.34
CA ASP A 304 19.14 -1.94 20.64
C ASP A 304 20.55 -1.44 20.97
N GLN A 305 21.47 -1.56 20.03
CA GLN A 305 22.87 -1.08 20.20
C GLN A 305 22.94 0.42 20.50
N GLU A 306 22.03 1.21 19.90
CA GLU A 306 21.93 2.65 20.17
C GLU A 306 21.13 2.99 21.45
N GLY A 307 20.59 1.98 22.16
CA GLY A 307 19.78 2.15 23.36
C GLY A 307 18.42 2.78 23.10
N LEU A 308 17.89 2.65 21.87
CA LEU A 308 16.65 3.27 21.41
C LEU A 308 15.48 2.28 21.24
N SER A 309 15.68 0.99 21.58
CA SER A 309 14.62 -0.03 21.47
C SER A 309 13.29 0.35 22.13
N PRO A 310 13.24 1.02 23.31
CA PRO A 310 11.97 1.42 23.92
C PRO A 310 11.16 2.44 23.12
N TYR A 311 11.80 3.12 22.16
CA TYR A 311 11.22 4.21 21.36
C TYR A 311 11.04 3.83 19.89
N PHE A 312 11.49 2.63 19.51
CA PHE A 312 11.49 2.16 18.13
C PHE A 312 10.11 1.71 17.69
N MET A 313 9.62 2.26 16.59
CA MET A 313 8.32 1.95 15.98
C MET A 313 7.12 2.14 16.92
N GLY A 314 7.19 3.11 17.82
CA GLY A 314 6.16 3.40 18.81
C GLY A 314 6.71 3.50 20.23
N LEU A 315 5.87 3.89 21.17
CA LEU A 315 6.20 4.04 22.59
C LEU A 315 5.46 3.00 23.45
N SER A 316 4.17 3.22 23.72
CA SER A 316 3.34 2.30 24.50
C SER A 316 2.84 1.11 23.68
N GLN A 317 2.67 1.31 22.38
CA GLN A 317 2.29 0.30 21.39
C GLN A 317 3.30 0.38 20.23
N GLN A 318 4.19 -0.60 20.17
CA GLN A 318 5.22 -0.66 19.12
C GLN A 318 4.77 -1.55 17.97
N ALA A 319 4.83 -1.03 16.74
CA ALA A 319 4.63 -1.84 15.54
C ALA A 319 5.71 -2.92 15.42
N LYS A 320 5.33 -4.11 14.99
CA LYS A 320 6.21 -5.28 14.82
C LYS A 320 6.64 -5.49 13.38
N PHE A 321 6.78 -4.42 12.63
CA PHE A 321 7.32 -4.39 11.26
C PHE A 321 8.16 -3.13 11.07
N ILE A 322 8.96 -3.09 10.03
CA ILE A 322 9.79 -1.94 9.64
C ILE A 322 9.56 -1.53 8.20
N GLY A 323 8.58 -2.13 7.56
CA GLY A 323 8.24 -1.88 6.16
C GLY A 323 7.27 -2.91 5.62
N HIS A 324 6.68 -2.57 4.50
CA HIS A 324 5.66 -3.38 3.84
C HIS A 324 5.71 -3.20 2.33
N GLY A 325 5.19 -4.17 1.58
CA GLY A 325 4.98 -4.04 0.15
C GLY A 325 3.99 -2.91 -0.15
N ILE A 326 4.17 -2.28 -1.29
CA ILE A 326 3.29 -1.22 -1.78
C ILE A 326 2.89 -1.49 -3.22
N GLY A 327 1.73 -0.99 -3.62
CA GLY A 327 1.19 -1.19 -4.96
C GLY A 327 -0.04 -0.35 -5.24
N ILE A 328 -1.11 -1.01 -5.66
CA ILE A 328 -2.44 -0.41 -5.78
C ILE A 328 -3.05 -0.20 -4.39
N GLN A 329 -2.68 -1.05 -3.43
CA GLN A 329 -2.92 -0.86 -2.00
C GLN A 329 -1.62 -0.43 -1.31
N ILE A 330 -1.75 0.40 -0.26
CA ILE A 330 -0.57 0.91 0.46
C ILE A 330 0.16 -0.21 1.22
N ASN A 331 -0.57 -1.19 1.75
CA ASN A 331 -0.08 -2.28 2.58
C ASN A 331 -0.12 -3.65 1.87
N GLU A 332 0.56 -3.75 0.73
CA GLU A 332 0.73 -5.02 0.01
C GLU A 332 1.80 -5.93 0.67
N LEU A 333 2.01 -7.11 0.09
CA LEU A 333 3.12 -7.99 0.45
C LEU A 333 4.40 -7.58 -0.31
N PRO A 334 5.60 -7.92 0.24
CA PRO A 334 5.89 -8.61 1.50
C PRO A 334 5.79 -7.70 2.73
N VAL A 335 5.74 -8.27 3.95
CA VAL A 335 5.86 -7.51 5.18
C VAL A 335 7.20 -7.80 5.86
N LEU A 336 7.95 -6.74 6.20
CA LEU A 336 9.25 -6.82 6.86
C LEU A 336 9.05 -6.94 8.38
N THR A 337 8.69 -8.12 8.85
CA THR A 337 8.35 -8.45 10.25
C THR A 337 9.18 -9.65 10.73
N PRO A 338 9.41 -9.82 12.04
CA PRO A 338 10.25 -10.91 12.56
C PRO A 338 9.70 -12.32 12.27
N LYS A 339 8.40 -12.42 11.97
CA LYS A 339 7.74 -13.70 11.68
C LYS A 339 7.56 -13.97 10.18
N SER A 340 8.00 -13.06 9.31
CA SER A 340 7.88 -13.22 7.87
C SER A 340 8.65 -14.46 7.40
N LYS A 341 8.00 -15.26 6.57
CA LYS A 341 8.61 -16.39 5.85
C LYS A 341 9.02 -16.03 4.42
N GLU A 342 8.72 -14.82 4.01
CA GLU A 342 8.95 -14.31 2.66
C GLU A 342 10.40 -13.91 2.47
N LYS A 343 10.85 -14.01 1.22
CA LYS A 343 12.15 -13.53 0.77
C LYS A 343 11.94 -12.51 -0.32
N LEU A 344 12.78 -11.49 -0.35
CA LEU A 344 12.77 -10.51 -1.42
C LEU A 344 12.99 -11.20 -2.77
N GLN A 345 12.24 -10.75 -3.78
CA GLN A 345 12.34 -11.22 -5.16
C GLN A 345 12.43 -10.01 -6.09
N THR A 346 13.14 -10.16 -7.19
CA THR A 346 13.23 -9.13 -8.25
C THR A 346 11.82 -8.69 -8.69
N GLY A 347 11.60 -7.39 -8.76
CA GLY A 347 10.32 -6.81 -9.12
C GLY A 347 9.39 -6.53 -7.94
N MET A 348 9.72 -6.92 -6.71
CA MET A 348 9.00 -6.45 -5.53
C MET A 348 9.24 -4.97 -5.30
N VAL A 349 8.21 -4.25 -4.84
CA VAL A 349 8.32 -2.85 -4.39
C VAL A 349 7.82 -2.78 -2.95
N PHE A 350 8.61 -2.17 -2.08
CA PHE A 350 8.30 -2.07 -0.66
C PHE A 350 8.72 -0.72 -0.07
N ALA A 351 8.04 -0.29 0.99
CA ALA A 351 8.42 0.81 1.86
C ALA A 351 9.34 0.29 2.99
N LEU A 352 10.31 1.10 3.39
CA LEU A 352 11.16 0.87 4.54
C LEU A 352 11.13 2.12 5.42
N GLU A 353 10.67 1.97 6.68
CA GLU A 353 10.17 3.07 7.48
C GLU A 353 10.64 3.07 8.96
N PRO A 354 11.93 2.97 9.26
CA PRO A 354 12.40 3.02 10.64
C PRO A 354 12.10 4.37 11.29
N LYS A 355 11.29 4.36 12.36
CA LYS A 355 10.81 5.56 13.06
C LYS A 355 11.05 5.44 14.57
N PHE A 356 11.26 6.57 15.24
CA PHE A 356 11.45 6.64 16.70
C PHE A 356 10.56 7.71 17.31
N ILE A 357 9.99 7.43 18.47
CA ILE A 357 9.32 8.44 19.29
C ILE A 357 10.34 9.06 20.25
N VAL A 358 10.39 10.39 20.30
CA VAL A 358 11.18 11.13 21.26
C VAL A 358 10.20 11.86 22.19
N PRO A 359 10.00 11.38 23.45
CA PRO A 359 9.00 11.92 24.36
C PRO A 359 9.13 13.45 24.55
N GLY A 360 8.02 14.17 24.49
CA GLY A 360 7.95 15.62 24.57
C GLY A 360 8.40 16.39 23.33
N ILE A 361 8.88 15.69 22.29
CA ILE A 361 9.40 16.31 21.05
C ILE A 361 8.60 15.86 19.82
N GLY A 362 8.27 14.58 19.72
CA GLY A 362 7.53 13.99 18.60
C GLY A 362 8.19 12.77 17.99
N ALA A 363 7.76 12.37 16.80
CA ALA A 363 8.38 11.30 16.03
C ALA A 363 9.47 11.84 15.11
N VAL A 364 10.54 11.07 14.98
CA VAL A 364 11.61 11.28 14.00
C VAL A 364 11.87 9.97 13.26
N GLY A 365 12.28 10.06 12.02
CA GLY A 365 12.58 8.90 11.21
C GLY A 365 12.47 9.23 9.74
N ILE A 366 12.50 8.18 8.94
CA ILE A 366 12.50 8.26 7.49
C ILE A 366 11.71 7.10 6.92
N GLU A 367 11.17 7.32 5.75
CA GLU A 367 10.59 6.26 4.93
C GLU A 367 10.89 6.50 3.47
N ASN A 368 11.25 5.43 2.77
CA ASN A 368 11.42 5.45 1.33
C ASN A 368 10.84 4.19 0.70
N SER A 369 10.38 4.36 -0.53
CA SER A 369 9.97 3.27 -1.41
C SER A 369 11.16 2.71 -2.19
N PHE A 370 11.29 1.39 -2.23
CA PHE A 370 12.37 0.66 -2.90
C PHE A 370 11.85 -0.38 -3.87
N LEU A 371 12.52 -0.51 -5.02
CA LEU A 371 12.33 -1.58 -5.98
C LEU A 371 13.45 -2.62 -5.80
N VAL A 372 13.10 -3.89 -5.68
CA VAL A 372 14.08 -4.98 -5.70
C VAL A 372 14.51 -5.24 -7.14
N THR A 373 15.81 -5.04 -7.41
CA THR A 373 16.46 -5.28 -8.69
C THR A 373 17.09 -6.69 -8.73
N GLU A 374 17.77 -7.05 -9.79
CA GLU A 374 18.45 -8.35 -9.88
C GLU A 374 19.61 -8.51 -8.89
N THR A 375 20.27 -7.41 -8.50
CA THR A 375 21.49 -7.44 -7.69
C THR A 375 21.39 -6.76 -6.33
N GLY A 376 20.31 -5.99 -6.08
CA GLY A 376 20.11 -5.20 -4.86
C GLY A 376 18.75 -4.55 -4.85
N ILE A 377 18.70 -3.30 -4.39
CA ILE A 377 17.49 -2.47 -4.41
C ILE A 377 17.77 -1.08 -5.01
N GLU A 378 16.77 -0.50 -5.67
CA GLU A 378 16.76 0.86 -6.20
C GLU A 378 15.83 1.72 -5.32
N LYS A 379 16.32 2.82 -4.76
CA LYS A 379 15.50 3.79 -4.05
C LYS A 379 14.68 4.58 -5.07
N LEU A 380 13.37 4.45 -5.00
CA LEU A 380 12.43 5.14 -5.91
C LEU A 380 12.18 6.58 -5.46
N THR A 381 12.02 6.82 -4.15
CA THR A 381 11.80 8.15 -3.58
C THR A 381 13.13 8.77 -3.14
N GLN A 382 13.57 9.86 -3.80
CA GLN A 382 14.90 10.47 -3.65
C GLN A 382 14.80 11.92 -3.17
N PHE A 383 14.12 12.15 -2.05
CA PHE A 383 14.04 13.46 -1.44
C PHE A 383 14.99 13.56 -0.23
N LYS A 384 15.35 14.81 0.18
CA LYS A 384 16.21 15.07 1.35
C LYS A 384 15.84 14.23 2.55
N GLU A 385 16.83 13.62 3.19
CA GLU A 385 16.64 12.68 4.29
C GLU A 385 16.97 13.26 5.68
N GLU A 386 17.67 14.40 5.73
CA GLU A 386 17.92 15.15 6.95
C GLU A 386 16.62 15.77 7.53
N ILE A 387 16.62 16.09 8.83
CA ILE A 387 15.54 16.87 9.45
C ILE A 387 15.45 18.24 8.79
N ILE A 388 14.31 18.56 8.21
CA ILE A 388 14.07 19.80 7.46
C ILE A 388 13.48 20.85 8.39
N LYS A 389 14.16 21.98 8.51
CA LYS A 389 13.68 23.10 9.33
C LYS A 389 12.62 23.89 8.58
N LEU A 390 11.48 24.15 9.24
CA LEU A 390 10.39 25.02 8.85
C LEU A 390 10.56 26.42 9.43
#